data_7690aac8c9e21d8027e809cea88d1ee1
#
_entry.id   7690aac8c9e21d8027e809cea88d1ee1
#
_cell.length_a   1.000
_cell.length_b   1.000
_cell.length_c   1.000
_cell.angle_alpha   90.00
_cell.angle_beta   90.00
_cell.angle_gamma   90.00
#
_symmetry.space_group_name_H-M   'P 1'
#
loop_
_entity.id
_entity.type
_entity.pdbx_description
1 polymer ?
#
loop_
_entity_poly.entity_id
_entity_poly.type
_entity_poly.pdbx_seq_one_letter_code
_entity_poly.pdbx_strand_id
1 'polypeptide(L)'
;MNGKQFSRFFISIVVASLLLVTPGFYRSVDASPERKIGILYFLWHAPASASPRYRPSGTIFDNTQILAGDGTWGPVNTFHWWGKPDAGYYALAENDDLLRRHAEMLRDAGIDFVIVDSSNQPNQAGSRPMIIDPFDEMVKVWSEVPGAPKIVPWVPITGGGDMVEYFDSVMSSHPELSFSYKGKPLLLAVAPKSLPESSQFKQLAERFTIRLMWGLQKPEKLKSGEWSFLQPCAPNFRGNQPCNQCLSSRNGVPEQISVTAAYQRDYMSNTDPISRSVAVPKYGGLTFLRQLQTAYNHPEVPVITITGWNEWIAQRGHLPLRSGGADELPNGNKIFVDEYDVKYNRDLEPGGGLGDYYYKVLKRAIALLRAGQDPILALPSRRGD
;
A
#
# COMPACT_ATOMS: atom_id res chain seq x y z
N MET A 1 -16.22 37.29 99.54
CA MET A 1 -16.43 38.44 98.62
C MET A 1 -16.33 37.90 97.21
N ASN A 2 -17.43 37.96 96.61
CA ASN A 2 -17.93 37.69 95.21
C ASN A 2 -16.93 37.60 94.09
N GLY A 3 -16.88 36.45 93.43
CA GLY A 3 -16.30 36.26 92.11
C GLY A 3 -17.28 35.59 91.18
N LYS A 4 -17.75 36.28 90.12
CA LYS A 4 -18.76 35.82 89.19
C LYS A 4 -18.10 34.92 88.13
N GLN A 5 -18.65 33.73 87.97
CA GLN A 5 -18.37 32.83 86.83
C GLN A 5 -19.03 33.37 85.55
N PHE A 6 -18.22 33.54 84.47
CA PHE A 6 -18.72 33.74 83.11
C PHE A 6 -18.68 32.42 82.38
N SER A 7 -19.86 31.93 82.05
CA SER A 7 -20.05 30.77 81.17
C SER A 7 -19.86 31.23 79.70
N ARG A 8 -18.93 30.65 78.98
CA ARG A 8 -18.75 30.86 77.51
C ARG A 8 -19.51 29.77 76.80
N PHE A 9 -20.57 30.16 76.08
CA PHE A 9 -21.24 29.32 75.07
C PHE A 9 -20.39 29.31 73.80
N PHE A 10 -19.92 28.15 73.40
CA PHE A 10 -19.36 27.93 72.06
C PHE A 10 -20.52 27.56 71.14
N ILE A 11 -20.81 28.43 70.18
CA ILE A 11 -21.68 28.15 69.03
C ILE A 11 -20.82 27.54 67.95
N SER A 12 -20.96 26.23 67.69
CA SER A 12 -20.34 25.55 66.56
C SER A 12 -21.18 25.84 65.33
N ILE A 13 -20.64 26.63 64.43
CA ILE A 13 -21.19 26.83 63.05
C ILE A 13 -20.70 25.69 62.18
N VAL A 14 -21.61 24.75 61.88
CA VAL A 14 -21.37 23.73 60.85
C VAL A 14 -21.58 24.38 59.46
N VAL A 15 -20.49 24.67 58.76
CA VAL A 15 -20.56 25.09 57.38
C VAL A 15 -20.68 23.84 56.52
N ALA A 16 -21.89 23.55 56.05
CA ALA A 16 -22.13 22.51 55.05
C ALA A 16 -21.66 23.06 53.67
N SER A 17 -20.51 22.61 53.24
CA SER A 17 -20.02 22.89 51.89
C SER A 17 -20.81 22.05 50.90
N LEU A 18 -21.78 22.64 50.20
CA LEU A 18 -22.44 22.04 49.04
C LEU A 18 -21.43 22.00 47.87
N LEU A 19 -20.84 20.83 47.59
CA LEU A 19 -20.12 20.57 46.38
C LEU A 19 -21.14 20.50 45.23
N LEU A 20 -21.28 21.59 44.50
CA LEU A 20 -21.94 21.61 43.21
C LEU A 20 -21.09 20.78 42.20
N VAL A 21 -21.47 19.49 42.08
CA VAL A 21 -20.98 18.66 40.99
C VAL A 21 -21.63 19.19 39.72
N THR A 22 -20.91 20.04 38.98
CA THR A 22 -21.28 20.37 37.60
C THR A 22 -21.20 19.09 36.79
N PRO A 23 -22.25 18.71 36.05
CA PRO A 23 -22.14 17.59 35.13
C PRO A 23 -21.08 17.98 34.06
N GLY A 24 -19.91 17.35 34.17
CA GLY A 24 -18.89 17.45 33.14
C GLY A 24 -19.55 17.04 31.82
N PHE A 25 -19.59 17.96 30.89
CA PHE A 25 -19.87 17.60 29.50
C PHE A 25 -18.82 16.58 29.09
N TYR A 26 -19.13 15.30 29.26
CA TYR A 26 -18.46 14.26 28.48
C TYR A 26 -18.79 14.57 27.02
N ARG A 27 -17.88 15.29 26.38
CA ARG A 27 -17.84 15.35 24.94
C ARG A 27 -17.68 13.89 24.52
N SER A 28 -18.74 13.27 24.00
CA SER A 28 -18.63 12.02 23.30
C SER A 28 -17.54 12.26 22.26
N VAL A 29 -16.39 11.62 22.43
CA VAL A 29 -15.41 11.50 21.39
C VAL A 29 -16.15 10.70 20.33
N ASP A 30 -16.73 11.40 19.33
CA ASP A 30 -17.20 10.74 18.14
C ASP A 30 -16.05 9.85 17.70
N ALA A 31 -16.25 8.53 17.80
CA ALA A 31 -15.25 7.58 17.39
C ALA A 31 -14.91 7.94 15.95
N SER A 32 -13.69 8.39 15.71
CA SER A 32 -13.22 8.67 14.36
C SER A 32 -13.60 7.48 13.51
N PRO A 33 -14.24 7.68 12.33
CA PRO A 33 -14.67 6.55 11.52
C PRO A 33 -13.48 5.61 11.32
N GLU A 34 -13.72 4.32 11.55
CA GLU A 34 -12.67 3.31 11.45
C GLU A 34 -11.95 3.43 10.11
N ARG A 35 -10.67 3.81 10.17
CA ARG A 35 -9.86 4.02 8.96
C ARG A 35 -9.64 2.70 8.25
N LYS A 36 -9.80 2.71 6.93
CA LYS A 36 -9.59 1.54 6.08
C LYS A 36 -8.16 1.50 5.56
N ILE A 37 -7.55 0.34 5.62
CA ILE A 37 -6.15 0.11 5.24
C ILE A 37 -6.13 -0.84 4.05
N GLY A 38 -5.64 -0.33 2.92
CA GLY A 38 -5.42 -1.10 1.70
C GLY A 38 -3.94 -1.34 1.45
N ILE A 39 -3.62 -2.38 0.67
CA ILE A 39 -2.26 -2.67 0.22
C ILE A 39 -2.26 -3.04 -1.25
N LEU A 40 -1.23 -2.59 -1.98
CA LEU A 40 -1.04 -2.98 -3.38
C LEU A 40 -0.67 -4.46 -3.45
N TYR A 41 -1.38 -5.20 -4.31
CA TYR A 41 -1.20 -6.61 -4.57
C TYR A 41 -0.90 -6.85 -6.05
N PHE A 42 0.22 -7.48 -6.32
CA PHE A 42 0.74 -7.66 -7.66
C PHE A 42 0.43 -9.06 -8.18
N LEU A 43 -0.21 -9.17 -9.34
CA LEU A 43 -0.63 -10.44 -9.92
C LEU A 43 0.37 -11.05 -10.91
N TRP A 44 1.34 -10.30 -11.38
CA TRP A 44 2.17 -10.63 -12.56
C TRP A 44 3.16 -11.79 -12.36
N HIS A 45 2.89 -12.66 -11.42
CA HIS A 45 3.67 -13.87 -11.18
C HIS A 45 3.14 -14.99 -12.07
N ALA A 46 3.51 -14.92 -13.36
CA ALA A 46 3.04 -15.85 -14.37
C ALA A 46 3.74 -17.22 -14.30
N PRO A 47 3.06 -18.32 -14.70
CA PRO A 47 3.66 -19.65 -14.74
C PRO A 47 4.83 -19.71 -15.73
N ALA A 48 5.71 -20.71 -15.54
CA ALA A 48 6.85 -20.94 -16.43
C ALA A 48 6.44 -21.22 -17.88
N SER A 49 5.23 -21.74 -18.08
CA SER A 49 4.61 -21.96 -19.38
C SER A 49 4.10 -20.69 -20.06
N ALA A 50 4.02 -19.57 -19.34
CA ALA A 50 3.61 -18.31 -19.93
C ALA A 50 4.61 -17.83 -20.97
N SER A 51 4.15 -16.95 -21.85
CA SER A 51 4.85 -16.42 -23.02
C SER A 51 6.38 -16.33 -22.85
N PRO A 52 7.16 -16.80 -23.85
CA PRO A 52 8.63 -16.66 -23.87
C PRO A 52 9.15 -15.24 -23.67
N ARG A 53 8.32 -14.23 -23.92
CA ARG A 53 8.64 -12.83 -23.66
C ARG A 53 8.96 -12.55 -22.20
N TYR A 54 8.25 -13.21 -21.28
CA TYR A 54 8.37 -12.95 -19.85
C TYR A 54 9.33 -13.91 -19.17
N ARG A 55 9.37 -15.18 -19.63
CA ARG A 55 10.22 -16.24 -19.09
C ARG A 55 10.82 -17.08 -20.22
N PRO A 56 11.89 -16.61 -20.87
CA PRO A 56 12.55 -17.41 -21.91
C PRO A 56 12.99 -18.77 -21.34
N SER A 57 12.57 -19.85 -21.99
CA SER A 57 12.98 -21.23 -21.65
C SER A 57 12.68 -21.67 -20.19
N GLY A 58 11.72 -21.04 -19.49
CA GLY A 58 11.42 -21.34 -18.08
C GLY A 58 12.52 -20.91 -17.10
N THR A 59 13.54 -20.17 -17.54
CA THR A 59 14.63 -19.73 -16.69
C THR A 59 14.17 -18.67 -15.70
N ILE A 60 14.56 -18.83 -14.45
CA ILE A 60 14.39 -17.81 -13.42
C ILE A 60 15.64 -16.94 -13.39
N PHE A 61 15.42 -15.64 -13.55
CA PHE A 61 16.46 -14.62 -13.36
C PHE A 61 16.23 -13.95 -12.00
N ASP A 62 17.18 -14.10 -11.09
CA ASP A 62 17.11 -13.47 -9.75
C ASP A 62 18.24 -12.45 -9.63
N ASN A 63 17.86 -11.18 -9.48
CA ASN A 63 18.81 -10.06 -9.40
C ASN A 63 19.75 -10.20 -8.21
N THR A 64 19.29 -10.72 -7.07
CA THR A 64 20.13 -10.91 -5.89
C THR A 64 21.25 -11.92 -6.15
N GLN A 65 20.93 -13.04 -6.80
CA GLN A 65 21.90 -14.05 -7.17
C GLN A 65 22.87 -13.54 -8.25
N ILE A 66 22.34 -12.88 -9.28
CA ILE A 66 23.15 -12.32 -10.37
C ILE A 66 24.12 -11.26 -9.83
N LEU A 67 23.68 -10.39 -8.94
CA LEU A 67 24.53 -9.38 -8.31
C LEU A 67 25.57 -9.96 -7.35
N ALA A 68 25.30 -11.15 -6.79
CA ALA A 68 26.27 -11.91 -6.00
C ALA A 68 27.30 -12.67 -6.86
N GLY A 69 27.12 -12.70 -8.18
CA GLY A 69 28.00 -13.41 -9.11
C GLY A 69 27.49 -14.79 -9.54
N ASP A 70 26.29 -15.17 -9.08
CA ASP A 70 25.67 -16.46 -9.37
C ASP A 70 24.56 -16.29 -10.41
N GLY A 71 24.93 -16.31 -11.68
CA GLY A 71 23.98 -16.26 -12.79
C GLY A 71 24.28 -15.20 -13.82
N THR A 72 23.40 -15.11 -14.80
CA THR A 72 23.47 -14.16 -15.91
C THR A 72 22.20 -13.39 -16.08
N TRP A 73 22.31 -12.16 -16.55
CA TRP A 73 21.18 -11.32 -16.88
C TRP A 73 20.36 -11.93 -18.03
N GLY A 74 19.05 -11.99 -17.85
CA GLY A 74 18.13 -12.34 -18.92
C GLY A 74 18.09 -11.27 -20.03
N PRO A 75 17.50 -11.60 -21.18
CA PRO A 75 17.31 -10.63 -22.26
C PRO A 75 16.53 -9.38 -21.84
N VAL A 76 16.69 -8.30 -22.58
CA VAL A 76 15.84 -7.12 -22.44
C VAL A 76 14.37 -7.50 -22.61
N ASN A 77 13.49 -6.84 -21.89
CA ASN A 77 12.05 -7.09 -21.77
C ASN A 77 11.65 -8.40 -21.07
N THR A 78 12.59 -9.13 -20.46
CA THR A 78 12.24 -10.26 -19.61
C THR A 78 12.02 -9.86 -18.16
N PHE A 79 11.22 -10.64 -17.45
CA PHE A 79 11.03 -10.49 -16.03
C PHE A 79 12.18 -11.10 -15.24
N HIS A 80 12.60 -10.37 -14.23
CA HIS A 80 13.56 -10.81 -13.23
C HIS A 80 12.91 -10.69 -11.86
N TRP A 81 13.22 -11.63 -11.00
CA TRP A 81 12.93 -11.49 -9.58
C TRP A 81 14.00 -10.61 -8.94
N TRP A 82 13.60 -9.61 -8.14
CA TRP A 82 14.59 -8.83 -7.41
C TRP A 82 15.17 -9.61 -6.22
N GLY A 83 14.51 -10.69 -5.79
CA GLY A 83 14.91 -11.61 -4.75
C GLY A 83 13.94 -12.79 -4.66
N LYS A 84 14.28 -13.79 -3.86
CA LYS A 84 13.46 -14.99 -3.69
C LYS A 84 12.45 -14.78 -2.55
N PRO A 85 11.13 -14.89 -2.79
CA PRO A 85 10.14 -15.00 -1.71
C PRO A 85 10.40 -16.23 -0.82
N ASP A 86 10.01 -16.17 0.44
CA ASP A 86 10.09 -17.37 1.33
C ASP A 86 9.19 -18.50 0.83
N ALA A 87 8.12 -18.16 0.10
CA ALA A 87 7.26 -19.13 -0.60
C ALA A 87 7.90 -19.76 -1.86
N GLY A 88 9.10 -19.34 -2.24
CA GLY A 88 9.76 -19.72 -3.50
C GLY A 88 9.35 -18.81 -4.66
N TYR A 89 9.90 -19.09 -5.86
CA TYR A 89 9.46 -18.43 -7.10
C TYR A 89 8.14 -19.03 -7.54
N TYR A 90 7.07 -18.30 -7.39
CA TYR A 90 5.71 -18.81 -7.57
C TYR A 90 5.01 -18.23 -8.81
N ALA A 91 3.99 -18.93 -9.27
CA ALA A 91 2.94 -18.42 -10.13
C ALA A 91 1.63 -18.46 -9.35
N LEU A 92 0.93 -17.34 -9.26
CA LEU A 92 -0.28 -17.25 -8.44
C LEU A 92 -1.42 -18.12 -8.97
N ALA A 93 -1.58 -18.19 -10.30
CA ALA A 93 -2.62 -18.99 -10.93
C ALA A 93 -2.46 -20.52 -10.72
N GLU A 94 -1.33 -20.97 -10.19
CA GLU A 94 -1.01 -22.39 -9.98
C GLU A 94 -0.81 -22.72 -8.49
N ASN A 95 -1.22 -21.82 -7.55
CA ASN A 95 -0.85 -21.98 -6.15
C ASN A 95 -1.94 -21.52 -5.17
N ASP A 96 -2.99 -22.33 -5.04
CA ASP A 96 -4.13 -22.09 -4.14
C ASP A 96 -3.69 -21.93 -2.68
N ASP A 97 -2.72 -22.74 -2.23
CA ASP A 97 -2.23 -22.69 -0.85
C ASP A 97 -1.54 -21.35 -0.56
N LEU A 98 -0.79 -20.82 -1.52
CA LEU A 98 -0.17 -19.51 -1.38
C LEU A 98 -1.21 -18.38 -1.38
N LEU A 99 -2.19 -18.43 -2.27
CA LEU A 99 -3.28 -17.45 -2.31
C LEU A 99 -4.06 -17.47 -1.00
N ARG A 100 -4.35 -18.63 -0.44
CA ARG A 100 -4.99 -18.79 0.89
C ARG A 100 -4.11 -18.18 1.98
N ARG A 101 -2.82 -18.52 1.99
CA ARG A 101 -1.85 -17.97 2.94
C ARG A 101 -1.76 -16.44 2.84
N HIS A 102 -1.75 -15.86 1.63
CA HIS A 102 -1.76 -14.40 1.46
C HIS A 102 -3.01 -13.78 2.06
N ALA A 103 -4.20 -14.34 1.81
CA ALA A 103 -5.45 -13.85 2.40
C ALA A 103 -5.37 -13.85 3.94
N GLU A 104 -4.91 -14.94 4.53
CA GLU A 104 -4.76 -15.09 5.97
C GLU A 104 -3.74 -14.12 6.55
N MET A 105 -2.57 -14.02 5.95
CA MET A 105 -1.52 -13.10 6.40
C MET A 105 -1.97 -11.64 6.35
N LEU A 106 -2.61 -11.23 5.27
CA LEU A 106 -3.09 -9.86 5.10
C LEU A 106 -4.24 -9.55 6.07
N ARG A 107 -5.19 -10.49 6.25
CA ARG A 107 -6.23 -10.40 7.29
C ARG A 107 -5.61 -10.24 8.66
N ASP A 108 -4.65 -11.09 9.02
CA ASP A 108 -3.98 -11.10 10.33
C ASP A 108 -3.10 -9.87 10.57
N ALA A 109 -2.66 -9.21 9.49
CA ALA A 109 -1.99 -7.91 9.56
C ALA A 109 -2.99 -6.75 9.71
N GLY A 110 -4.29 -6.99 9.59
CA GLY A 110 -5.33 -5.96 9.71
C GLY A 110 -5.54 -5.16 8.42
N ILE A 111 -5.24 -5.75 7.26
CA ILE A 111 -5.54 -5.17 5.95
C ILE A 111 -7.02 -5.35 5.63
N ASP A 112 -7.71 -4.26 5.30
CA ASP A 112 -9.13 -4.29 4.94
C ASP A 112 -9.36 -4.66 3.48
N PHE A 113 -8.46 -4.22 2.59
CA PHE A 113 -8.57 -4.50 1.16
C PHE A 113 -7.22 -4.54 0.46
N VAL A 114 -7.18 -5.21 -0.68
CA VAL A 114 -6.04 -5.17 -1.59
C VAL A 114 -6.39 -4.36 -2.84
N ILE A 115 -5.38 -3.68 -3.39
CA ILE A 115 -5.45 -3.00 -4.68
C ILE A 115 -4.76 -3.91 -5.69
N VAL A 116 -5.55 -4.47 -6.60
CA VAL A 116 -5.03 -5.37 -7.63
C VAL A 116 -4.54 -4.56 -8.82
N ASP A 117 -3.25 -4.63 -9.08
CA ASP A 117 -2.63 -3.86 -10.16
C ASP A 117 -2.86 -4.50 -11.55
N SER A 118 -3.71 -3.86 -12.33
CA SER A 118 -3.93 -4.12 -13.75
C SER A 118 -3.69 -2.85 -14.59
N SER A 119 -2.99 -1.87 -14.04
CA SER A 119 -2.86 -0.52 -14.60
C SER A 119 -2.23 -0.45 -15.99
N ASN A 120 -1.41 -1.44 -16.35
CA ASN A 120 -0.70 -1.51 -17.62
C ASN A 120 -1.36 -2.44 -18.66
N GLN A 121 -2.51 -3.03 -18.34
CA GLN A 121 -3.17 -4.03 -19.19
C GLN A 121 -4.50 -3.49 -19.74
N PRO A 122 -4.51 -2.95 -20.96
CA PRO A 122 -5.70 -2.31 -21.50
C PRO A 122 -6.76 -3.29 -22.02
N ASN A 123 -6.39 -4.56 -22.26
CA ASN A 123 -7.31 -5.56 -22.82
C ASN A 123 -7.08 -6.96 -22.24
N GLN A 124 -8.12 -7.80 -22.31
CA GLN A 124 -8.11 -9.16 -21.77
C GLN A 124 -7.15 -10.09 -22.52
N ALA A 125 -7.08 -9.99 -23.83
CA ALA A 125 -6.32 -10.93 -24.66
C ALA A 125 -4.82 -10.98 -24.32
N GLY A 126 -4.22 -9.82 -24.00
CA GLY A 126 -2.81 -9.73 -23.60
C GLY A 126 -2.57 -9.94 -22.11
N SER A 127 -3.63 -10.03 -21.33
CA SER A 127 -3.56 -10.01 -19.85
C SER A 127 -3.71 -11.39 -19.21
N ARG A 128 -4.08 -12.41 -20.00
CA ARG A 128 -4.52 -13.70 -19.44
C ARG A 128 -3.55 -14.32 -18.43
N PRO A 129 -2.29 -14.63 -18.75
CA PRO A 129 -1.43 -15.33 -17.80
C PRO A 129 -0.94 -14.45 -16.63
N MET A 130 -1.08 -13.15 -16.73
CA MET A 130 -0.49 -12.21 -15.76
C MET A 130 -1.51 -11.55 -14.85
N ILE A 131 -2.75 -11.41 -15.32
CA ILE A 131 -3.81 -10.73 -14.60
C ILE A 131 -5.03 -11.64 -14.45
N ILE A 132 -5.58 -12.14 -15.58
CA ILE A 132 -6.88 -12.81 -15.58
C ILE A 132 -6.80 -14.14 -14.83
N ASP A 133 -5.92 -15.04 -15.25
CA ASP A 133 -5.81 -16.37 -14.64
C ASP A 133 -5.46 -16.29 -13.14
N PRO A 134 -4.45 -15.48 -12.69
CA PRO A 134 -4.19 -15.34 -11.26
C PRO A 134 -5.30 -14.59 -10.50
N PHE A 135 -6.06 -13.72 -11.14
CA PHE A 135 -7.18 -13.04 -10.49
C PHE A 135 -8.38 -13.98 -10.31
N ASP A 136 -8.74 -14.74 -11.34
CA ASP A 136 -9.82 -15.75 -11.25
C ASP A 136 -9.52 -16.75 -10.13
N GLU A 137 -8.29 -17.26 -10.05
CA GLU A 137 -7.88 -18.16 -8.99
C GLU A 137 -7.88 -17.50 -7.60
N MET A 138 -7.40 -16.27 -7.52
CA MET A 138 -7.44 -15.49 -6.28
C MET A 138 -8.86 -15.32 -5.76
N VAL A 139 -9.81 -14.93 -6.62
CA VAL A 139 -11.22 -14.74 -6.24
C VAL A 139 -11.84 -16.05 -5.77
N LYS A 140 -11.61 -17.15 -6.50
CA LYS A 140 -12.06 -18.49 -6.13
C LYS A 140 -11.56 -18.87 -4.72
N VAL A 141 -10.26 -18.77 -4.48
CA VAL A 141 -9.66 -19.14 -3.19
C VAL A 141 -10.07 -18.20 -2.07
N TRP A 142 -10.07 -16.90 -2.32
CA TRP A 142 -10.37 -15.91 -1.28
C TRP A 142 -11.85 -15.90 -0.87
N SER A 143 -12.76 -16.28 -1.74
CA SER A 143 -14.17 -16.46 -1.38
C SER A 143 -14.39 -17.56 -0.33
N GLU A 144 -13.47 -18.50 -0.23
CA GLU A 144 -13.48 -19.59 0.76
C GLU A 144 -12.78 -19.22 2.09
N VAL A 145 -12.02 -18.10 2.14
CA VAL A 145 -11.27 -17.69 3.34
C VAL A 145 -12.08 -16.71 4.17
N PRO A 146 -12.54 -17.10 5.37
CA PRO A 146 -13.29 -16.20 6.25
C PRO A 146 -12.49 -14.96 6.61
N GLY A 147 -13.06 -13.79 6.33
CA GLY A 147 -12.42 -12.51 6.63
C GLY A 147 -11.26 -12.14 5.69
N ALA A 148 -11.13 -12.77 4.53
CA ALA A 148 -10.20 -12.33 3.50
C ALA A 148 -10.34 -10.83 3.22
N PRO A 149 -9.25 -10.10 2.95
CA PRO A 149 -9.34 -8.70 2.55
C PRO A 149 -10.23 -8.52 1.33
N LYS A 150 -10.92 -7.39 1.27
CA LYS A 150 -11.71 -7.04 0.08
C LYS A 150 -10.79 -6.69 -1.08
N ILE A 151 -11.35 -6.61 -2.28
CA ILE A 151 -10.59 -6.38 -3.51
C ILE A 151 -11.03 -5.06 -4.14
N VAL A 152 -10.04 -4.30 -4.61
CA VAL A 152 -10.22 -3.07 -5.40
C VAL A 152 -9.42 -3.21 -6.68
N PRO A 153 -10.08 -3.24 -7.85
CA PRO A 153 -9.37 -3.23 -9.13
C PRO A 153 -8.72 -1.87 -9.40
N TRP A 154 -7.51 -1.87 -9.94
CA TRP A 154 -6.84 -0.69 -10.48
C TRP A 154 -6.56 -0.90 -11.97
N VAL A 155 -7.31 -0.22 -12.80
CA VAL A 155 -7.42 -0.52 -14.22
C VAL A 155 -7.24 0.72 -15.11
N PRO A 156 -6.73 0.58 -16.35
CA PRO A 156 -6.81 1.63 -17.35
C PRO A 156 -8.25 1.78 -17.83
N ILE A 157 -8.75 3.00 -17.83
CA ILE A 157 -10.08 3.33 -18.36
C ILE A 157 -10.06 3.85 -19.80
N THR A 158 -8.88 3.83 -20.43
CA THR A 158 -8.66 4.15 -21.83
C THR A 158 -8.56 2.85 -22.64
N GLY A 159 -9.10 2.80 -23.84
CA GLY A 159 -9.02 1.62 -24.71
C GLY A 159 -10.23 0.69 -24.70
N GLY A 160 -11.42 1.23 -24.37
CA GLY A 160 -12.69 0.51 -24.55
C GLY A 160 -13.26 -0.14 -23.29
N GLY A 161 -12.59 -0.07 -22.13
CA GLY A 161 -13.17 -0.55 -20.87
C GLY A 161 -13.20 -2.07 -20.68
N ASP A 162 -12.59 -2.82 -21.58
CA ASP A 162 -12.58 -4.30 -21.59
C ASP A 162 -12.14 -4.92 -20.25
N MET A 163 -11.08 -4.37 -19.65
CA MET A 163 -10.64 -4.83 -18.32
C MET A 163 -11.58 -4.40 -17.21
N VAL A 164 -12.24 -3.25 -17.33
CA VAL A 164 -13.25 -2.84 -16.34
C VAL A 164 -14.45 -3.78 -16.39
N GLU A 165 -14.92 -4.14 -17.59
CA GLU A 165 -16.04 -5.08 -17.77
C GLU A 165 -15.71 -6.46 -17.22
N TYR A 166 -14.48 -6.93 -17.42
CA TYR A 166 -14.00 -8.18 -16.85
C TYR A 166 -14.07 -8.15 -15.31
N PHE A 167 -13.42 -7.16 -14.68
CA PHE A 167 -13.44 -7.06 -13.22
C PHE A 167 -14.86 -6.87 -12.66
N ASP A 168 -15.70 -6.08 -13.33
CA ASP A 168 -17.10 -5.91 -12.92
C ASP A 168 -17.88 -7.23 -12.97
N SER A 169 -17.68 -8.00 -14.02
CA SER A 169 -18.33 -9.32 -14.17
C SER A 169 -17.93 -10.29 -13.05
N VAL A 170 -16.62 -10.41 -12.79
CA VAL A 170 -16.10 -11.30 -11.75
C VAL A 170 -16.54 -10.83 -10.35
N MET A 171 -16.37 -9.54 -10.04
CA MET A 171 -16.70 -9.00 -8.72
C MET A 171 -18.21 -8.95 -8.45
N SER A 172 -19.06 -8.86 -9.49
CA SER A 172 -20.52 -8.95 -9.34
C SER A 172 -20.96 -10.36 -8.94
N SER A 173 -20.21 -11.39 -9.30
CA SER A 173 -20.44 -12.76 -8.87
C SER A 173 -19.93 -13.04 -7.44
N HIS A 174 -19.05 -12.19 -6.93
CA HIS A 174 -18.43 -12.28 -5.60
C HIS A 174 -18.54 -10.93 -4.84
N PRO A 175 -19.76 -10.43 -4.60
CA PRO A 175 -19.95 -9.12 -3.97
C PRO A 175 -19.35 -9.05 -2.55
N GLU A 176 -19.21 -10.19 -1.88
CA GLU A 176 -18.59 -10.32 -0.56
C GLU A 176 -17.11 -9.95 -0.57
N LEU A 177 -16.42 -10.06 -1.70
CA LEU A 177 -15.02 -9.66 -1.86
C LEU A 177 -14.86 -8.20 -2.31
N SER A 178 -15.93 -7.52 -2.71
CA SER A 178 -15.85 -6.15 -3.19
C SER A 178 -15.69 -5.14 -2.06
N PHE A 179 -14.73 -4.23 -2.17
CA PHE A 179 -14.56 -3.12 -1.23
C PHE A 179 -15.47 -1.95 -1.60
N SER A 180 -16.36 -1.59 -0.69
CA SER A 180 -17.26 -0.44 -0.87
C SER A 180 -16.64 0.84 -0.31
N TYR A 181 -16.67 1.90 -1.09
CA TYR A 181 -16.29 3.25 -0.68
C TYR A 181 -17.38 4.25 -1.10
N LYS A 182 -17.88 5.03 -0.15
CA LYS A 182 -19.00 5.98 -0.40
C LYS A 182 -20.25 5.31 -0.97
N GLY A 183 -20.58 4.11 -0.51
CA GLY A 183 -21.82 3.40 -0.84
C GLY A 183 -21.79 2.60 -2.14
N LYS A 184 -20.68 2.58 -2.88
CA LYS A 184 -20.50 1.80 -4.10
C LYS A 184 -19.16 1.07 -4.09
N PRO A 185 -18.99 -0.01 -4.88
CA PRO A 185 -17.68 -0.62 -5.09
C PRO A 185 -16.66 0.43 -5.56
N LEU A 186 -15.44 0.38 -4.98
CA LEU A 186 -14.35 1.26 -5.37
C LEU A 186 -13.66 0.73 -6.62
N LEU A 187 -13.50 1.58 -7.61
CA LEU A 187 -12.68 1.35 -8.80
C LEU A 187 -11.56 2.40 -8.83
N LEU A 188 -10.33 1.94 -8.85
CA LEU A 188 -9.17 2.81 -9.10
C LEU A 188 -8.85 2.81 -10.59
N ALA A 189 -8.65 3.99 -11.15
CA ALA A 189 -8.49 4.15 -12.58
C ALA A 189 -7.19 4.84 -12.94
N VAL A 190 -6.52 4.35 -13.99
CA VAL A 190 -5.45 5.06 -14.66
C VAL A 190 -6.02 5.83 -15.83
N ALA A 191 -5.82 7.14 -15.84
CA ALA A 191 -6.15 7.98 -16.98
C ALA A 191 -5.04 9.02 -17.22
N PRO A 192 -4.75 9.35 -18.48
CA PRO A 192 -3.57 10.18 -18.80
C PRO A 192 -3.68 11.63 -18.33
N LYS A 193 -4.86 12.20 -18.16
CA LYS A 193 -5.02 13.63 -17.77
C LYS A 193 -6.27 13.97 -16.98
N SER A 194 -7.37 13.27 -17.17
CA SER A 194 -8.65 13.51 -16.50
C SER A 194 -9.57 12.32 -16.70
N LEU A 195 -10.60 12.22 -15.87
CA LEU A 195 -11.66 11.25 -16.13
C LEU A 195 -12.37 11.64 -17.44
N PRO A 196 -12.63 10.67 -18.35
CA PRO A 196 -13.33 10.94 -19.58
C PRO A 196 -14.77 11.45 -19.32
N GLU A 197 -15.25 12.39 -20.12
CA GLU A 197 -16.64 12.84 -20.08
C GLU A 197 -17.56 11.98 -20.96
N SER A 198 -17.10 10.80 -21.39
CA SER A 198 -17.86 9.89 -22.24
C SER A 198 -19.10 9.34 -21.55
N SER A 199 -20.08 8.92 -22.35
CA SER A 199 -21.28 8.23 -21.84
C SER A 199 -20.91 6.94 -21.09
N GLN A 200 -19.92 6.22 -21.56
CA GLN A 200 -19.40 5.02 -20.91
C GLN A 200 -18.85 5.31 -19.51
N PHE A 201 -18.09 6.39 -19.36
CA PHE A 201 -17.60 6.78 -18.04
C PHE A 201 -18.73 7.18 -17.08
N LYS A 202 -19.76 7.86 -17.58
CA LYS A 202 -20.96 8.18 -16.77
C LYS A 202 -21.65 6.91 -16.28
N GLN A 203 -21.82 5.91 -17.13
CA GLN A 203 -22.39 4.61 -16.75
C GLN A 203 -21.54 3.88 -15.70
N LEU A 204 -20.20 3.91 -15.83
CA LEU A 204 -19.31 3.37 -14.81
C LEU A 204 -19.47 4.10 -13.47
N ALA A 205 -19.58 5.42 -13.48
CA ALA A 205 -19.77 6.22 -12.27
C ALA A 205 -21.15 6.01 -11.59
N GLU A 206 -22.13 5.48 -12.31
CA GLU A 206 -23.39 5.03 -11.71
C GLU A 206 -23.21 3.77 -10.86
N ARG A 207 -22.34 2.86 -11.26
CA ARG A 207 -22.06 1.57 -10.58
C ARG A 207 -20.94 1.65 -9.57
N PHE A 208 -19.90 2.43 -9.83
CA PHE A 208 -18.69 2.50 -9.02
C PHE A 208 -18.47 3.87 -8.38
N THR A 209 -17.79 3.88 -7.24
CA THR A 209 -17.05 5.06 -6.79
C THR A 209 -15.69 5.04 -7.47
N ILE A 210 -15.44 5.97 -8.41
CA ILE A 210 -14.20 5.99 -9.18
C ILE A 210 -13.25 7.02 -8.59
N ARG A 211 -11.97 6.61 -8.43
CA ARG A 211 -10.85 7.51 -8.12
C ARG A 211 -9.73 7.29 -9.13
N LEU A 212 -9.20 8.39 -9.64
CA LEU A 212 -7.93 8.30 -10.35
C LEU A 212 -6.84 7.94 -9.35
N MET A 213 -5.98 7.01 -9.72
CA MET A 213 -4.80 6.67 -8.93
C MET A 213 -3.57 6.69 -9.82
N TRP A 214 -2.56 7.43 -9.41
CA TRP A 214 -1.28 7.47 -10.10
C TRP A 214 -0.14 7.61 -9.09
N GLY A 215 1.02 7.05 -9.41
CA GLY A 215 2.20 7.16 -8.58
C GLY A 215 3.02 8.40 -8.85
N LEU A 216 3.96 8.68 -7.93
CA LEU A 216 4.98 9.73 -8.05
C LEU A 216 4.41 11.13 -8.27
N GLN A 217 3.19 11.37 -7.82
CA GLN A 217 2.59 12.68 -7.88
C GLN A 217 3.27 13.61 -6.87
N LYS A 218 3.71 14.75 -7.34
CA LYS A 218 4.07 15.83 -6.44
C LYS A 218 2.80 16.33 -5.75
N PRO A 219 2.89 16.70 -4.45
CA PRO A 219 1.74 17.18 -3.69
C PRO A 219 0.92 18.26 -4.41
N GLU A 220 1.61 19.22 -5.00
CA GLU A 220 1.00 20.34 -5.70
C GLU A 220 0.33 19.97 -7.04
N LYS A 221 0.48 18.72 -7.48
CA LYS A 221 -0.09 18.21 -8.74
C LYS A 221 -1.30 17.31 -8.55
N LEU A 222 -1.58 16.88 -7.31
CA LEU A 222 -2.77 16.10 -7.02
C LEU A 222 -4.02 16.96 -7.19
N LYS A 223 -4.92 16.51 -8.05
CA LYS A 223 -6.21 17.16 -8.28
C LYS A 223 -7.27 16.59 -7.33
N SER A 224 -8.37 17.30 -7.21
CA SER A 224 -9.52 16.84 -6.44
C SER A 224 -10.01 15.47 -6.92
N GLY A 225 -10.03 14.48 -6.03
CA GLY A 225 -10.43 13.09 -6.33
C GLY A 225 -9.34 12.22 -6.95
N GLU A 226 -8.09 12.70 -7.02
CA GLU A 226 -6.94 11.87 -7.36
C GLU A 226 -6.33 11.30 -6.09
N TRP A 227 -6.06 9.99 -6.12
CA TRP A 227 -5.29 9.27 -5.12
C TRP A 227 -3.86 9.03 -5.61
N SER A 228 -2.93 8.89 -4.71
CA SER A 228 -1.57 8.49 -5.03
C SER A 228 -1.27 7.11 -4.47
N PHE A 229 -0.65 6.22 -5.25
CA PHE A 229 -0.16 4.96 -4.69
C PHE A 229 1.26 5.08 -4.15
N LEU A 230 2.03 6.07 -4.60
CA LEU A 230 3.38 6.31 -4.17
C LEU A 230 3.66 7.81 -4.13
N GLN A 231 3.95 8.33 -2.95
CA GLN A 231 4.37 9.71 -2.77
C GLN A 231 5.78 9.80 -2.20
N PRO A 232 6.60 10.71 -2.74
CA PRO A 232 7.92 10.95 -2.19
C PRO A 232 7.84 11.51 -0.77
N CYS A 233 8.65 10.94 0.12
CA CYS A 233 9.06 11.66 1.30
C CYS A 233 10.02 12.78 0.91
N ALA A 234 9.92 13.95 1.54
CA ALA A 234 10.91 14.99 1.37
C ALA A 234 12.33 14.48 1.72
N PRO A 235 13.38 14.93 1.00
CA PRO A 235 14.75 14.43 1.17
C PRO A 235 15.36 14.64 2.58
N ASN A 236 14.73 15.36 3.46
CA ASN A 236 15.19 15.57 4.86
C ASN A 236 14.82 14.43 5.81
N PHE A 237 14.88 13.21 5.34
CA PHE A 237 14.57 12.00 6.10
C PHE A 237 15.49 11.75 7.31
N ARG A 238 16.58 12.50 7.45
CA ARG A 238 17.57 12.34 8.54
C ARG A 238 17.07 12.83 9.91
N GLY A 239 15.93 13.49 9.98
CA GLY A 239 15.36 13.97 11.24
C GLY A 239 14.29 13.04 11.82
N ASN A 240 13.94 13.25 13.08
CA ASN A 240 12.83 12.57 13.77
C ASN A 240 11.44 13.06 13.32
N GLN A 241 11.35 13.69 12.15
CA GLN A 241 10.10 14.26 11.64
C GLN A 241 9.38 13.25 10.72
N PRO A 242 8.05 13.18 10.77
CA PRO A 242 7.24 12.44 9.81
C PRO A 242 7.54 12.88 8.37
N CYS A 243 7.30 11.99 7.41
CA CYS A 243 7.40 12.34 5.99
C CYS A 243 6.28 13.33 5.61
N ASN A 244 6.62 14.34 4.80
CA ASN A 244 5.62 15.24 4.25
C ASN A 244 4.88 14.60 3.06
N GLN A 245 4.04 13.62 3.37
CA GLN A 245 3.10 13.10 2.38
C GLN A 245 1.91 14.05 2.24
N CYS A 246 1.40 14.15 1.01
CA CYS A 246 0.20 14.91 0.72
C CYS A 246 -1.05 14.08 1.01
N LEU A 247 -2.07 14.72 1.49
CA LEU A 247 -3.38 14.13 1.62
C LEU A 247 -4.11 14.26 0.27
N SER A 248 -4.52 13.15 -0.29
CA SER A 248 -5.47 13.16 -1.39
C SER A 248 -6.83 13.63 -0.86
N SER A 249 -7.44 14.56 -1.56
CA SER A 249 -8.73 15.13 -1.14
C SER A 249 -9.72 15.23 -2.29
N ARG A 250 -11.01 15.28 -1.98
CA ARG A 250 -12.05 15.61 -2.94
C ARG A 250 -12.90 16.75 -2.40
N ASN A 251 -12.97 17.83 -3.18
CA ASN A 251 -13.68 19.06 -2.77
C ASN A 251 -13.23 19.57 -1.39
N GLY A 252 -11.94 19.52 -1.12
CA GLY A 252 -11.35 19.96 0.15
C GLY A 252 -11.49 18.96 1.32
N VAL A 253 -12.17 17.82 1.13
CA VAL A 253 -12.31 16.78 2.17
C VAL A 253 -11.22 15.72 1.97
N PRO A 254 -10.38 15.44 2.99
CA PRO A 254 -9.37 14.39 2.93
C PRO A 254 -9.98 13.02 2.63
N GLU A 255 -9.35 12.23 1.76
CA GLU A 255 -9.83 10.91 1.38
C GLU A 255 -8.78 9.80 1.56
N GLN A 256 -7.52 10.06 1.22
CA GLN A 256 -6.52 9.01 1.18
C GLN A 256 -5.11 9.56 1.45
N ILE A 257 -4.26 8.72 2.03
CA ILE A 257 -2.82 8.92 2.13
C ILE A 257 -2.08 7.64 1.74
N SER A 258 -1.04 7.77 0.92
CA SER A 258 -0.19 6.64 0.54
C SER A 258 0.98 6.49 1.51
N VAL A 259 1.36 5.22 1.76
CA VAL A 259 2.48 4.81 2.61
C VAL A 259 3.30 3.78 1.84
N THR A 260 4.62 3.91 1.84
CA THR A 260 5.50 2.95 1.17
C THR A 260 6.65 2.51 2.06
N ALA A 261 7.15 1.28 1.85
CA ALA A 261 8.29 0.75 2.60
C ALA A 261 9.64 1.30 2.13
N ALA A 262 9.74 1.67 0.87
CA ALA A 262 10.88 2.33 0.26
C ALA A 262 10.39 3.29 -0.82
N TYR A 263 11.22 4.22 -1.24
CA TYR A 263 10.85 5.21 -2.24
C TYR A 263 11.89 5.28 -3.36
N GLN A 264 11.40 5.35 -4.57
CA GLN A 264 12.17 5.66 -5.78
C GLN A 264 11.62 6.94 -6.41
N ARG A 265 12.45 7.63 -7.16
CA ARG A 265 12.04 8.89 -7.82
C ARG A 265 10.91 8.70 -8.84
N ASP A 266 10.90 7.56 -9.49
CA ASP A 266 9.96 7.17 -10.55
C ASP A 266 9.86 5.65 -10.64
N TYR A 267 9.26 5.14 -11.71
CA TYR A 267 9.11 3.70 -11.96
C TYR A 267 10.39 2.99 -12.39
N MET A 268 11.51 3.69 -12.44
CA MET A 268 12.78 3.09 -12.85
C MET A 268 13.56 2.67 -11.63
N SER A 269 14.37 1.63 -11.81
CA SER A 269 15.24 1.15 -10.75
C SER A 269 16.19 2.24 -10.24
N ASN A 270 16.49 2.19 -8.97
CA ASN A 270 17.43 3.08 -8.31
C ASN A 270 18.89 2.92 -8.72
N THR A 271 19.18 2.08 -9.72
CA THR A 271 20.52 1.93 -10.32
C THR A 271 20.92 3.13 -11.18
N ASP A 272 19.95 3.87 -11.73
CA ASP A 272 20.21 5.16 -12.34
C ASP A 272 20.76 6.15 -11.30
N PRO A 273 21.93 6.80 -11.52
CA PRO A 273 22.54 7.76 -10.60
C PRO A 273 21.59 8.90 -10.20
N ILE A 274 20.73 9.34 -11.12
CA ILE A 274 19.74 10.40 -10.84
C ILE A 274 18.63 9.89 -9.92
N SER A 275 18.10 8.70 -10.17
CA SER A 275 17.09 8.08 -9.33
C SER A 275 17.65 7.74 -7.95
N ARG A 276 18.90 7.25 -7.89
CA ARG A 276 19.58 6.93 -6.62
C ARG A 276 19.75 8.13 -5.72
N SER A 277 19.99 9.32 -6.25
CA SER A 277 20.18 10.53 -5.46
C SER A 277 18.95 10.92 -4.64
N VAL A 278 17.77 10.48 -5.04
CA VAL A 278 16.48 10.78 -4.40
C VAL A 278 15.76 9.53 -3.89
N ALA A 279 16.33 8.35 -4.08
CA ALA A 279 15.77 7.10 -3.58
C ALA A 279 15.95 6.99 -2.05
N VAL A 280 14.94 6.48 -1.38
CA VAL A 280 14.93 6.27 0.06
C VAL A 280 14.79 4.77 0.34
N PRO A 281 15.80 4.12 0.91
CA PRO A 281 15.75 2.70 1.23
C PRO A 281 14.83 2.42 2.41
N LYS A 282 14.59 1.13 2.67
CA LYS A 282 13.74 0.67 3.78
C LYS A 282 14.23 1.12 5.17
N TYR A 283 15.52 1.33 5.36
CA TYR A 283 16.12 1.67 6.66
C TYR A 283 15.64 0.79 7.84
N GLY A 284 15.56 -0.53 7.63
CA GLY A 284 15.05 -1.45 8.66
C GLY A 284 13.60 -1.19 9.05
N GLY A 285 12.75 -0.76 8.12
CA GLY A 285 11.35 -0.44 8.34
C GLY A 285 11.08 1.02 8.73
N LEU A 286 12.11 1.82 8.98
CA LEU A 286 11.93 3.22 9.43
C LEU A 286 11.22 4.06 8.36
N THR A 287 11.48 3.85 7.06
CA THR A 287 10.79 4.55 5.97
C THR A 287 9.28 4.30 6.04
N PHE A 288 8.87 3.04 6.14
CA PHE A 288 7.48 2.65 6.28
C PHE A 288 6.82 3.29 7.50
N LEU A 289 7.46 3.16 8.66
CA LEU A 289 6.90 3.63 9.92
C LEU A 289 6.78 5.16 10.00
N ARG A 290 7.73 5.88 9.40
CA ARG A 290 7.66 7.36 9.30
C ARG A 290 6.50 7.81 8.41
N GLN A 291 6.29 7.14 7.28
CA GLN A 291 5.15 7.45 6.44
C GLN A 291 3.83 7.10 7.12
N LEU A 292 3.77 5.98 7.83
CA LEU A 292 2.58 5.61 8.60
C LEU A 292 2.34 6.55 9.79
N GLN A 293 3.40 7.11 10.40
CA GLN A 293 3.30 8.15 11.42
C GLN A 293 2.67 9.44 10.86
N THR A 294 2.96 9.80 9.60
CA THR A 294 2.24 10.90 8.94
C THR A 294 0.73 10.60 8.87
N ALA A 295 0.36 9.39 8.45
CA ALA A 295 -1.04 8.97 8.44
C ALA A 295 -1.67 8.96 9.85
N TYR A 296 -0.91 8.56 10.86
CA TYR A 296 -1.34 8.61 12.26
C TYR A 296 -1.67 10.05 12.73
N ASN A 297 -0.86 11.02 12.31
CA ASN A 297 -1.04 12.43 12.65
C ASN A 297 -2.20 13.10 11.88
N HIS A 298 -2.82 12.39 10.94
CA HIS A 298 -3.97 12.81 10.16
C HIS A 298 -5.16 11.87 10.36
N PRO A 299 -5.78 11.87 11.56
CA PRO A 299 -6.90 10.95 11.89
C PRO A 299 -8.15 11.21 11.04
N GLU A 300 -8.26 12.38 10.44
CA GLU A 300 -9.36 12.75 9.55
C GLU A 300 -9.32 12.01 8.19
N VAL A 301 -8.19 11.37 7.82
CA VAL A 301 -8.05 10.64 6.56
C VAL A 301 -8.66 9.24 6.69
N PRO A 302 -9.73 8.92 5.95
CA PRO A 302 -10.43 7.66 6.11
C PRO A 302 -9.73 6.45 5.48
N VAL A 303 -8.82 6.65 4.52
CA VAL A 303 -8.17 5.55 3.79
C VAL A 303 -6.65 5.72 3.78
N ILE A 304 -5.97 4.65 4.16
CA ILE A 304 -4.50 4.52 4.05
C ILE A 304 -4.22 3.43 3.02
N THR A 305 -3.37 3.70 2.04
CA THR A 305 -2.94 2.70 1.07
C THR A 305 -1.44 2.44 1.18
N ILE A 306 -1.05 1.19 1.23
CA ILE A 306 0.33 0.75 1.40
C ILE A 306 0.85 0.21 0.07
N THR A 307 2.06 0.60 -0.30
CA THR A 307 2.74 0.10 -1.48
C THR A 307 4.02 -0.61 -1.04
N GLY A 308 4.13 -1.93 -1.06
CA GLY A 308 3.26 -2.97 -1.64
C GLY A 308 3.38 -4.26 -0.87
N TRP A 309 2.65 -5.28 -1.34
CA TRP A 309 2.75 -6.61 -0.73
C TRP A 309 3.84 -7.45 -1.38
N ASN A 310 3.71 -7.73 -2.68
CA ASN A 310 4.40 -8.80 -3.37
C ASN A 310 4.87 -8.45 -4.81
N GLU A 311 5.40 -7.28 -5.06
CA GLU A 311 5.93 -6.90 -6.38
C GLU A 311 7.35 -7.46 -6.59
N TRP A 312 7.48 -8.81 -6.57
CA TRP A 312 8.78 -9.49 -6.70
C TRP A 312 9.40 -9.41 -8.09
N ILE A 313 8.63 -9.04 -9.10
CA ILE A 313 9.03 -9.07 -10.50
C ILE A 313 9.29 -7.68 -11.02
N ALA A 314 10.47 -7.50 -11.62
CA ALA A 314 10.87 -6.31 -12.32
C ALA A 314 11.21 -6.62 -13.78
N GLN A 315 10.79 -5.79 -14.73
CA GLN A 315 11.10 -5.97 -16.13
C GLN A 315 12.44 -5.36 -16.46
N ARG A 316 13.37 -6.13 -17.01
CA ARG A 316 14.59 -5.57 -17.60
C ARG A 316 14.23 -4.70 -18.80
N GLY A 317 14.45 -3.39 -18.68
CA GLY A 317 13.94 -2.40 -19.61
C GLY A 317 14.95 -1.88 -20.61
N HIS A 318 14.43 -1.45 -21.77
CA HIS A 318 14.99 -0.34 -22.51
C HIS A 318 14.42 0.94 -21.97
N LEU A 319 15.25 1.94 -21.78
CA LEU A 319 14.79 3.29 -21.55
C LEU A 319 14.85 4.13 -22.82
N PRO A 320 13.77 4.21 -23.60
CA PRO A 320 13.62 5.33 -24.50
C PRO A 320 13.41 6.64 -23.73
N LEU A 321 13.06 6.56 -22.44
CA LEU A 321 12.57 7.71 -21.68
C LEU A 321 13.64 8.60 -21.07
N ARG A 322 14.91 8.14 -20.90
CA ARG A 322 15.91 8.93 -20.16
C ARG A 322 17.34 8.88 -20.67
N SER A 323 17.76 7.87 -21.41
CA SER A 323 19.17 7.65 -21.72
C SER A 323 19.45 7.26 -23.18
N GLY A 324 18.64 7.68 -24.12
CA GLY A 324 18.89 7.42 -25.54
C GLY A 324 18.81 5.95 -25.95
N GLY A 325 18.04 5.12 -25.23
CA GLY A 325 17.80 3.72 -25.57
C GLY A 325 18.82 2.73 -24.98
N ALA A 326 19.65 3.16 -24.02
CA ALA A 326 20.55 2.26 -23.32
C ALA A 326 19.76 1.34 -22.37
N ASP A 327 20.15 0.08 -22.32
CA ASP A 327 19.65 -0.92 -21.37
C ASP A 327 20.62 -1.15 -20.19
N GLU A 328 21.71 -0.41 -20.18
CA GLU A 328 22.80 -0.53 -19.22
C GLU A 328 23.39 0.83 -18.86
N LEU A 329 23.71 0.99 -17.59
CA LEU A 329 24.41 2.16 -17.08
C LEU A 329 25.93 2.05 -17.37
N PRO A 330 26.68 3.18 -17.34
CA PRO A 330 28.13 3.17 -17.59
C PRO A 330 28.94 2.27 -16.65
N ASN A 331 28.39 1.92 -15.50
CA ASN A 331 28.99 1.01 -14.53
C ASN A 331 28.63 -0.47 -14.72
N GLY A 332 27.97 -0.82 -15.84
CA GLY A 332 27.55 -2.19 -16.15
C GLY A 332 26.23 -2.63 -15.50
N ASN A 333 25.62 -1.82 -14.63
CA ASN A 333 24.35 -2.14 -14.04
C ASN A 333 23.22 -2.08 -15.07
N LYS A 334 22.34 -3.06 -15.03
CA LYS A 334 21.17 -3.11 -15.91
C LYS A 334 20.08 -2.18 -15.44
N ILE A 335 19.24 -1.76 -16.36
CA ILE A 335 18.09 -0.88 -16.08
C ILE A 335 16.84 -1.73 -15.99
N PHE A 336 16.05 -1.48 -14.96
CA PHE A 336 14.79 -2.17 -14.72
C PHE A 336 13.63 -1.18 -14.59
N VAL A 337 12.47 -1.60 -15.06
CA VAL A 337 11.22 -0.98 -14.68
C VAL A 337 10.85 -1.53 -13.30
N ASP A 338 10.46 -0.66 -12.39
CA ASP A 338 10.14 -0.95 -11.00
C ASP A 338 11.34 -1.43 -10.15
N GLU A 339 11.22 -2.51 -9.43
CA GLU A 339 12.15 -2.88 -8.39
C GLU A 339 13.40 -3.59 -8.93
N TYR A 340 14.52 -3.34 -8.31
CA TYR A 340 15.80 -3.87 -8.74
C TYR A 340 16.53 -4.66 -7.64
N ASP A 341 16.51 -4.19 -6.42
CA ASP A 341 17.25 -4.80 -5.31
C ASP A 341 16.48 -4.77 -3.98
N VAL A 342 16.92 -5.62 -3.06
CA VAL A 342 16.33 -5.81 -1.74
C VAL A 342 16.29 -4.53 -0.90
N LYS A 343 17.18 -3.59 -1.15
CA LYS A 343 17.33 -2.37 -0.34
C LYS A 343 16.22 -1.36 -0.58
N TYR A 344 15.73 -1.30 -1.81
CA TYR A 344 14.79 -0.26 -2.26
C TYR A 344 13.44 -0.83 -2.71
N ASN A 345 13.27 -2.16 -2.66
CA ASN A 345 11.96 -2.76 -2.95
C ASN A 345 10.93 -2.31 -1.93
N ARG A 346 9.65 -2.36 -2.32
CA ARG A 346 8.54 -1.90 -1.50
C ARG A 346 7.77 -3.03 -0.81
N ASP A 347 8.16 -4.29 -1.08
CA ASP A 347 7.42 -5.46 -0.64
C ASP A 347 7.53 -5.71 0.86
N LEU A 348 6.41 -6.15 1.42
CA LEU A 348 6.26 -6.51 2.83
C LEU A 348 5.96 -8.00 3.02
N GLU A 349 5.75 -8.75 1.92
CA GLU A 349 5.72 -10.22 1.94
C GLU A 349 7.06 -10.78 2.40
N PRO A 350 7.06 -11.87 3.20
CA PRO A 350 8.29 -12.52 3.63
C PRO A 350 9.17 -13.00 2.48
N GLY A 351 10.46 -12.71 2.54
CA GLY A 351 11.43 -13.17 1.55
C GLY A 351 12.61 -12.22 1.32
N GLY A 352 13.35 -12.42 0.22
CA GLY A 352 14.50 -11.63 -0.16
C GLY A 352 15.67 -11.71 0.81
N GLY A 353 15.78 -12.81 1.58
CA GLY A 353 16.78 -12.97 2.63
C GLY A 353 16.50 -12.19 3.92
N LEU A 354 15.33 -11.54 4.02
CA LEU A 354 14.91 -10.76 5.19
C LEU A 354 13.90 -11.52 6.07
N GLY A 355 13.49 -12.72 5.65
CA GLY A 355 12.46 -13.51 6.31
C GLY A 355 11.16 -12.73 6.49
N ASP A 356 10.47 -12.94 7.60
CA ASP A 356 9.19 -12.31 7.91
C ASP A 356 9.31 -10.96 8.66
N TYR A 357 10.50 -10.38 8.69
CA TYR A 357 10.76 -9.15 9.46
C TYR A 357 9.81 -8.01 9.09
N TYR A 358 9.68 -7.68 7.81
CA TYR A 358 8.83 -6.57 7.37
C TYR A 358 7.34 -6.86 7.52
N TYR A 359 6.93 -8.11 7.39
CA TYR A 359 5.57 -8.53 7.71
C TYR A 359 5.24 -8.33 9.20
N LYS A 360 6.17 -8.68 10.10
CA LYS A 360 6.01 -8.44 11.55
C LYS A 360 5.92 -6.95 11.86
N VAL A 361 6.75 -6.12 11.22
CA VAL A 361 6.67 -4.66 11.34
C VAL A 361 5.32 -4.14 10.86
N LEU A 362 4.83 -4.58 9.70
CA LEU A 362 3.51 -4.24 9.17
C LEU A 362 2.40 -4.57 10.17
N LYS A 363 2.34 -5.81 10.62
CA LYS A 363 1.32 -6.31 11.55
C LYS A 363 1.30 -5.50 12.86
N ARG A 364 2.47 -5.30 13.46
CA ARG A 364 2.60 -4.52 14.70
C ARG A 364 2.23 -3.05 14.50
N ALA A 365 2.65 -2.43 13.41
CA ALA A 365 2.37 -1.04 13.13
C ALA A 365 0.88 -0.77 12.90
N ILE A 366 0.18 -1.66 12.19
CA ILE A 366 -1.27 -1.55 11.99
C ILE A 366 -2.01 -1.75 13.32
N ALA A 367 -1.60 -2.72 14.14
CA ALA A 367 -2.20 -2.94 15.45
C ALA A 367 -2.08 -1.69 16.36
N LEU A 368 -0.90 -1.07 16.39
CA LEU A 368 -0.68 0.19 17.13
C LEU A 368 -1.55 1.33 16.57
N LEU A 369 -1.59 1.49 15.26
CA LEU A 369 -2.40 2.51 14.60
C LEU A 369 -3.90 2.37 14.95
N ARG A 370 -4.42 1.14 14.92
CA ARG A 370 -5.83 0.84 15.29
C ARG A 370 -6.10 1.08 16.78
N ALA A 371 -5.07 0.89 17.62
CA ALA A 371 -5.14 1.19 19.05
C ALA A 371 -4.96 2.70 19.36
N GLY A 372 -4.85 3.57 18.34
CA GLY A 372 -4.60 5.00 18.51
C GLY A 372 -3.20 5.30 19.06
N GLN A 373 -2.24 4.42 18.84
CA GLN A 373 -0.84 4.56 19.26
C GLN A 373 0.07 4.87 18.08
N ASP A 374 1.19 5.55 18.36
CA ASP A 374 2.15 5.90 17.32
C ASP A 374 2.79 4.64 16.70
N PRO A 375 2.62 4.40 15.39
CA PRO A 375 3.17 3.23 14.71
C PRO A 375 4.70 3.15 14.73
N ILE A 376 5.41 4.24 15.04
CA ILE A 376 6.88 4.23 15.18
C ILE A 376 7.35 3.24 16.26
N LEU A 377 6.50 2.94 17.23
CA LEU A 377 6.77 1.97 18.31
C LEU A 377 6.82 0.52 17.80
N ALA A 378 6.50 0.29 16.53
CA ALA A 378 6.66 -1.02 15.90
C ALA A 378 8.12 -1.37 15.57
N LEU A 379 9.04 -0.40 15.56
CA LEU A 379 10.45 -0.70 15.42
C LEU A 379 10.88 -1.64 16.56
N PRO A 380 11.58 -2.74 16.24
CA PRO A 380 12.20 -3.57 17.28
C PRO A 380 13.17 -2.71 18.10
N SER A 381 13.11 -2.84 19.42
CA SER A 381 14.14 -2.26 20.27
C SER A 381 15.49 -2.87 19.86
N ARG A 382 16.54 -2.07 19.74
CA ARG A 382 17.91 -2.53 19.41
C ARG A 382 18.51 -3.53 20.42
N ARG A 383 17.72 -4.05 21.33
CA ARG A 383 18.11 -5.12 22.28
C ARG A 383 17.39 -6.39 21.82
N GLY A 384 18.22 -7.34 21.35
CA GLY A 384 17.82 -8.63 20.86
C GLY A 384 16.54 -9.21 21.49
N ASP A 385 15.52 -9.29 20.66
CA ASP A 385 14.37 -10.16 20.83
C ASP A 385 14.34 -11.13 19.65
#